data_561fe293f735d4dc18570a36ad1172e5
#
_entry.id   561fe293f735d4dc18570a36ad1172e5
#
_cell.length_a   1.000
_cell.length_b   1.000
_cell.length_c   1.000
_cell.angle_alpha   90.00
_cell.angle_beta   90.00
_cell.angle_gamma   90.00
#
_symmetry.space_group_name_H-M   'P 1'
#
loop_
_entity.id
_entity.type
_entity.pdbx_description
1 polymer ?
#
loop_
_entity_poly.entity_id
_entity_poly.type
_entity_poly.pdbx_seq_one_letter_code
_entity_poly.pdbx_strand_id
1 'polypeptide(L)'
;MYSRRPPYETESAYDLYARGTGFLAGGHPHQAAMFLGRAKMLEPDKASIREALGRAWFMAGRAVRARREFTKAVQIEPASDYAHFALALACERTGQRTRALGHVKLAIAMRPGIEHYERTLARLAG
;
A
#
# COMPACT_ATOMS: atom_id res chain seq x y z
N MET A 1 -9.69 -3.50 39.14
CA MET A 1 -9.25 -2.19 38.65
C MET A 1 -8.99 -2.27 37.16
N TYR A 2 -9.49 -1.33 36.41
CA TYR A 2 -9.31 -1.34 34.96
C TYR A 2 -8.30 -0.30 34.54
N SER A 3 -7.77 -0.50 33.33
CA SER A 3 -6.78 0.39 32.75
C SER A 3 -7.37 1.75 32.38
N ARG A 4 -6.56 2.79 32.56
CA ARG A 4 -6.91 4.14 32.09
C ARG A 4 -6.28 4.46 30.75
N ARG A 5 -5.79 3.46 30.05
CA ARG A 5 -5.22 3.66 28.73
C ARG A 5 -6.28 4.18 27.75
N PRO A 6 -5.91 5.08 26.85
CA PRO A 6 -6.79 5.43 25.74
C PRO A 6 -7.18 4.19 24.94
N PRO A 7 -8.36 4.15 24.34
CA PRO A 7 -8.82 2.98 23.59
C PRO A 7 -7.84 2.52 22.51
N TYR A 8 -7.15 3.45 21.83
CA TYR A 8 -6.21 3.08 20.77
C TYR A 8 -5.01 2.30 21.29
N GLU A 9 -4.65 2.40 22.56
CA GLU A 9 -3.52 1.65 23.12
C GLU A 9 -3.88 0.19 23.37
N THR A 10 -5.17 -0.15 23.39
CA THR A 10 -5.63 -1.52 23.60
C THR A 10 -6.13 -2.16 22.32
N GLU A 11 -6.17 -1.42 21.23
CA GLU A 11 -6.63 -1.95 19.94
C GLU A 11 -5.59 -2.90 19.35
N SER A 12 -6.06 -3.99 18.75
CA SER A 12 -5.21 -4.93 18.03
C SER A 12 -4.78 -4.33 16.69
N ALA A 13 -3.78 -4.95 16.07
CA ALA A 13 -3.38 -4.58 14.72
C ALA A 13 -4.56 -4.72 13.74
N TYR A 14 -5.39 -5.74 13.92
CA TYR A 14 -6.58 -5.93 13.10
C TYR A 14 -7.56 -4.76 13.24
N ASP A 15 -7.83 -4.33 14.49
CA ASP A 15 -8.75 -3.20 14.72
C ASP A 15 -8.22 -1.91 14.10
N LEU A 16 -6.94 -1.65 14.26
CA LEU A 16 -6.29 -0.48 13.67
C LEU A 16 -6.31 -0.54 12.15
N TYR A 17 -6.07 -1.72 11.59
CA TYR A 17 -6.15 -1.93 10.14
C TYR A 17 -7.56 -1.67 9.63
N ALA A 18 -8.57 -2.21 10.30
CA ALA A 18 -9.96 -2.01 9.90
C ALA A 18 -10.36 -0.54 9.94
N ARG A 19 -9.94 0.19 10.98
CA ARG A 19 -10.20 1.62 11.07
C ARG A 19 -9.48 2.39 9.97
N GLY A 20 -8.23 2.05 9.73
CA GLY A 20 -7.43 2.69 8.70
C GLY A 20 -8.01 2.48 7.30
N THR A 21 -8.40 1.26 6.97
CA THR A 21 -9.02 0.98 5.67
C THR A 21 -10.38 1.65 5.53
N GLY A 22 -11.11 1.80 6.63
CA GLY A 22 -12.36 2.59 6.65
C GLY A 22 -12.11 4.05 6.28
N PHE A 23 -11.06 4.66 6.80
CA PHE A 23 -10.69 6.02 6.43
C PHE A 23 -10.24 6.12 4.96
N LEU A 24 -9.55 5.10 4.45
CA LEU A 24 -9.22 5.06 3.02
C LEU A 24 -10.48 5.07 2.16
N ALA A 25 -11.43 4.22 2.50
CA ALA A 25 -12.69 4.13 1.76
C ALA A 25 -13.46 5.45 1.81
N GLY A 26 -13.34 6.19 2.92
CA GLY A 26 -13.99 7.48 3.09
C GLY A 26 -13.24 8.65 2.47
N GLY A 27 -12.09 8.43 1.87
CA GLY A 27 -11.30 9.50 1.26
C GLY A 27 -10.50 10.34 2.25
N HIS A 28 -10.11 9.75 3.39
CA HIS A 28 -9.36 10.43 4.45
C HIS A 28 -7.97 9.80 4.62
N PRO A 29 -7.04 10.03 3.66
CA PRO A 29 -5.77 9.31 3.65
C PRO A 29 -4.85 9.64 4.83
N HIS A 30 -4.88 10.85 5.36
CA HIS A 30 -4.03 11.21 6.51
C HIS A 30 -4.48 10.47 7.77
N GLN A 31 -5.77 10.40 8.03
CA GLN A 31 -6.31 9.64 9.14
C GLN A 31 -6.04 8.16 8.96
N ALA A 32 -6.19 7.66 7.73
CA ALA A 32 -5.86 6.27 7.42
C ALA A 32 -4.40 5.97 7.74
N ALA A 33 -3.47 6.83 7.32
CA ALA A 33 -2.05 6.63 7.57
C ALA A 33 -1.72 6.59 9.06
N MET A 34 -2.41 7.37 9.87
CA MET A 34 -2.21 7.36 11.32
C MET A 34 -2.54 6.00 11.93
N PHE A 35 -3.71 5.45 11.61
CA PHE A 35 -4.12 4.15 12.14
C PHE A 35 -3.31 3.00 11.56
N LEU A 36 -3.05 3.05 10.25
CA LEU A 36 -2.26 2.01 9.59
C LEU A 36 -0.80 2.03 10.03
N GLY A 37 -0.26 3.21 10.36
CA GLY A 37 1.06 3.33 10.93
C GLY A 37 1.17 2.65 12.29
N ARG A 38 0.14 2.77 13.13
CA ARG A 38 0.09 2.05 14.40
C ARG A 38 -0.02 0.54 14.22
N ALA A 39 -0.84 0.11 13.26
CA ALA A 39 -0.95 -1.30 12.92
C ALA A 39 0.39 -1.87 12.49
N LYS A 40 1.13 -1.13 11.66
CA LYS A 40 2.46 -1.51 11.22
C LYS A 40 3.43 -1.68 12.38
N MET A 41 3.36 -0.82 13.38
CA MET A 41 4.22 -0.94 14.55
C MET A 41 3.97 -2.22 15.33
N LEU A 42 2.73 -2.68 15.36
CA LEU A 42 2.36 -3.93 16.04
C LEU A 42 2.70 -5.17 15.20
N GLU A 43 2.54 -5.10 13.88
CA GLU A 43 2.81 -6.21 12.97
C GLU A 43 3.57 -5.70 11.74
N PRO A 44 4.89 -5.47 11.86
CA PRO A 44 5.66 -4.84 10.80
C PRO A 44 5.84 -5.69 9.54
N ASP A 45 5.63 -7.00 9.63
CA ASP A 45 5.82 -7.92 8.51
C ASP A 45 4.50 -8.41 7.92
N LYS A 46 3.42 -7.67 8.13
CA LYS A 46 2.13 -8.00 7.53
C LYS A 46 1.95 -7.23 6.23
N ALA A 47 1.95 -7.97 5.11
CA ALA A 47 1.90 -7.37 3.77
C ALA A 47 0.65 -6.51 3.56
N SER A 48 -0.51 -6.96 4.05
CA SER A 48 -1.76 -6.21 3.90
C SER A 48 -1.72 -4.84 4.56
N ILE A 49 -1.06 -4.74 5.71
CA ILE A 49 -0.90 -3.45 6.41
C ILE A 49 0.03 -2.54 5.62
N ARG A 50 1.15 -3.06 5.14
CA ARG A 50 2.09 -2.29 4.31
C ARG A 50 1.43 -1.76 3.05
N GLU A 51 0.66 -2.61 2.40
CA GLU A 51 -0.06 -2.26 1.17
C GLU A 51 -1.09 -1.16 1.44
N ALA A 52 -1.89 -1.31 2.49
CA ALA A 52 -2.89 -0.31 2.84
C ALA A 52 -2.25 1.02 3.22
N LEU A 53 -1.15 1.00 3.98
CA LEU A 53 -0.42 2.21 4.35
C LEU A 53 0.18 2.88 3.11
N GLY A 54 0.71 2.09 2.18
CA GLY A 54 1.18 2.60 0.90
C GLY A 54 0.08 3.33 0.13
N ARG A 55 -1.11 2.75 0.10
CA ARG A 55 -2.27 3.38 -0.54
C ARG A 55 -2.62 4.70 0.12
N ALA A 56 -2.59 4.74 1.45
CA ALA A 56 -2.88 5.97 2.19
C ALA A 56 -1.87 7.07 1.83
N TRP A 57 -0.59 6.75 1.82
CA TRP A 57 0.43 7.72 1.43
C TRP A 57 0.29 8.16 -0.03
N PHE A 58 -0.02 7.21 -0.92
CA PHE A 58 -0.21 7.53 -2.34
C PHE A 58 -1.37 8.52 -2.52
N MET A 59 -2.50 8.25 -1.87
CA MET A 59 -3.67 9.13 -1.92
C MET A 59 -3.40 10.49 -1.31
N ALA A 60 -2.52 10.55 -0.30
CA ALA A 60 -2.11 11.80 0.34
C ALA A 60 -1.07 12.59 -0.48
N GLY A 61 -0.66 12.09 -1.65
CA GLY A 61 0.35 12.75 -2.47
C GLY A 61 1.77 12.51 -2.00
N ARG A 62 2.00 11.53 -1.13
CA ARG A 62 3.32 11.20 -0.58
C ARG A 62 3.89 9.97 -1.28
N ALA A 63 4.24 10.16 -2.55
CA ALA A 63 4.62 9.05 -3.42
C ALA A 63 5.89 8.30 -2.96
N VAL A 64 6.87 9.01 -2.39
CA VAL A 64 8.09 8.36 -1.88
C VAL A 64 7.77 7.45 -0.71
N ARG A 65 6.93 7.91 0.23
CA ARG A 65 6.50 7.08 1.36
C ARG A 65 5.70 5.89 0.87
N ALA A 66 4.81 6.10 -0.09
CA ALA A 66 4.03 5.02 -0.69
C ALA A 66 4.95 3.97 -1.32
N ARG A 67 5.93 4.39 -2.09
CA ARG A 67 6.89 3.48 -2.73
C ARG A 67 7.62 2.62 -1.69
N ARG A 68 8.02 3.21 -0.57
CA ARG A 68 8.71 2.46 0.49
C ARG A 68 7.81 1.38 1.08
N GLU A 69 6.55 1.71 1.35
CA GLU A 69 5.62 0.73 1.91
C GLU A 69 5.28 -0.37 0.90
N PHE A 70 5.05 0.00 -0.37
CA PHE A 70 4.78 -1.00 -1.41
C PHE A 70 6.01 -1.89 -1.67
N THR A 71 7.21 -1.33 -1.60
CA THR A 71 8.44 -2.12 -1.72
C THR A 71 8.50 -3.17 -0.62
N LYS A 72 8.19 -2.78 0.61
CA LYS A 72 8.17 -3.73 1.73
C LYS A 72 7.08 -4.79 1.53
N ALA A 73 5.91 -4.39 1.04
CA ALA A 73 4.83 -5.33 0.78
C ALA A 73 5.24 -6.41 -0.23
N VAL A 74 5.90 -6.05 -1.34
CA VAL A 74 6.35 -7.04 -2.32
C VAL A 74 7.50 -7.90 -1.80
N GLN A 75 8.31 -7.38 -0.88
CA GLN A 75 9.35 -8.19 -0.23
C GLN A 75 8.74 -9.26 0.67
N ILE A 76 7.68 -8.90 1.39
CA ILE A 76 6.98 -9.83 2.28
C ILE A 76 6.17 -10.85 1.47
N GLU A 77 5.47 -10.40 0.45
CA GLU A 77 4.60 -11.24 -0.37
C GLU A 77 4.85 -10.98 -1.85
N PRO A 78 5.88 -11.64 -2.43
CA PRO A 78 6.26 -11.38 -3.84
C PRO A 78 5.22 -11.80 -4.87
N ALA A 79 4.25 -12.65 -4.49
CA ALA A 79 3.24 -13.18 -5.41
C ALA A 79 1.99 -12.30 -5.53
N SER A 80 1.97 -11.14 -4.90
CA SER A 80 0.82 -10.23 -4.99
C SER A 80 0.91 -9.38 -6.26
N ASP A 81 0.05 -9.65 -7.22
CA ASP A 81 -0.02 -8.84 -8.44
C ASP A 81 -0.37 -7.39 -8.14
N TYR A 82 -1.33 -7.18 -7.24
CA TYR A 82 -1.75 -5.84 -6.87
C TYR A 82 -0.59 -5.04 -6.23
N ALA A 83 0.20 -5.66 -5.35
CA ALA A 83 1.31 -4.96 -4.71
C ALA A 83 2.37 -4.53 -5.74
N HIS A 84 2.66 -5.37 -6.73
CA HIS A 84 3.56 -4.99 -7.81
C HIS A 84 2.99 -3.86 -8.65
N PHE A 85 1.70 -3.90 -8.95
CA PHE A 85 1.05 -2.84 -9.71
C PHE A 85 1.09 -1.51 -8.94
N ALA A 86 0.76 -1.54 -7.65
CA ALA A 86 0.79 -0.36 -6.79
C ALA A 86 2.21 0.22 -6.71
N LEU A 87 3.21 -0.65 -6.56
CA LEU A 87 4.60 -0.23 -6.56
C LEU A 87 4.98 0.41 -7.90
N ALA A 88 4.50 -0.12 -9.01
CA ALA A 88 4.74 0.48 -10.32
C ALA A 88 4.23 1.90 -10.39
N LEU A 89 3.01 2.16 -9.90
CA LEU A 89 2.45 3.50 -9.89
C LEU A 89 3.26 4.46 -9.02
N ALA A 90 3.72 4.00 -7.87
CA ALA A 90 4.56 4.82 -6.99
C ALA A 90 5.94 5.07 -7.61
N CYS A 91 6.52 4.08 -8.29
CA CYS A 91 7.78 4.25 -9.02
C CYS A 91 7.64 5.28 -10.14
N GLU A 92 6.56 5.22 -10.89
CA GLU A 92 6.27 6.19 -11.95
C GLU A 92 6.20 7.60 -11.36
N ARG A 93 5.46 7.74 -10.28
CA ARG A 93 5.24 9.03 -9.62
C ARG A 93 6.53 9.62 -9.07
N THR A 94 7.52 8.80 -8.77
CA THR A 94 8.82 9.22 -8.23
C THR A 94 9.94 9.18 -9.27
N GLY A 95 9.60 9.14 -10.56
CA GLY A 95 10.56 9.24 -11.65
C GLY A 95 11.36 7.97 -11.96
N GLN A 96 10.92 6.82 -11.45
CA GLN A 96 11.62 5.54 -11.65
C GLN A 96 10.90 4.70 -12.70
N ARG A 97 10.90 5.20 -13.93
CA ARG A 97 10.13 4.60 -15.02
C ARG A 97 10.54 3.16 -15.33
N THR A 98 11.82 2.86 -15.36
CA THR A 98 12.30 1.50 -15.65
C THR A 98 11.81 0.49 -14.61
N ARG A 99 11.87 0.87 -13.33
CA ARG A 99 11.34 0.03 -12.26
C ARG A 99 9.82 -0.13 -12.38
N ALA A 100 9.12 0.96 -12.72
CA ALA A 100 7.69 0.91 -12.92
C ALA A 100 7.31 -0.08 -14.02
N LEU A 101 8.00 -0.03 -15.16
CA LEU A 101 7.79 -0.99 -16.24
C LEU A 101 8.00 -2.43 -15.80
N GLY A 102 9.07 -2.68 -15.05
CA GLY A 102 9.35 -4.03 -14.54
C GLY A 102 8.23 -4.57 -13.67
N HIS A 103 7.75 -3.74 -12.74
CA HIS A 103 6.70 -4.19 -11.81
C HIS A 103 5.33 -4.36 -12.48
N VAL A 104 4.98 -3.50 -13.44
CA VAL A 104 3.70 -3.67 -14.13
C VAL A 104 3.71 -4.93 -15.00
N LYS A 105 4.86 -5.24 -15.61
CA LYS A 105 5.01 -6.49 -16.37
C LYS A 105 4.87 -7.72 -15.46
N LEU A 106 5.43 -7.67 -14.25
CA LEU A 106 5.26 -8.74 -13.27
C LEU A 106 3.79 -8.90 -12.88
N ALA A 107 3.09 -7.80 -12.63
CA ALA A 107 1.67 -7.85 -12.29
C ALA A 107 0.85 -8.52 -13.39
N ILE A 108 1.12 -8.20 -14.64
CA ILE A 108 0.44 -8.80 -15.79
C ILE A 108 0.77 -10.29 -15.91
N ALA A 109 2.04 -10.66 -15.70
CA ALA A 109 2.44 -12.05 -15.75
C ALA A 109 1.73 -12.89 -14.68
N MET A 110 1.54 -12.32 -13.50
CA MET A 110 0.85 -12.99 -12.39
C MET A 110 -0.65 -13.08 -12.62
N ARG A 111 -1.25 -12.06 -13.21
CA ARG A 111 -2.69 -12.00 -13.46
C ARG A 111 -2.96 -11.36 -14.81
N PRO A 112 -2.91 -12.16 -15.90
CA PRO A 112 -3.21 -11.63 -17.24
C PRO A 112 -4.68 -11.21 -17.37
N GLY A 113 -4.93 -10.26 -18.25
CA GLY A 113 -6.30 -9.85 -18.56
C GLY A 113 -6.87 -8.77 -17.69
N ILE A 114 -6.09 -8.20 -16.78
CA ILE A 114 -6.53 -7.05 -15.99
C ILE A 114 -6.32 -5.78 -16.81
N GLU A 115 -7.41 -5.20 -17.26
CA GLU A 115 -7.39 -4.09 -18.21
C GLU A 115 -6.56 -2.90 -17.73
N HIS A 116 -6.72 -2.48 -16.49
CA HIS A 116 -5.99 -1.32 -16.02
C HIS A 116 -4.48 -1.58 -15.85
N TYR A 117 -4.06 -2.83 -15.68
CA TYR A 117 -2.62 -3.16 -15.71
C TYR A 117 -2.08 -2.96 -17.12
N GLU A 118 -2.81 -3.44 -18.11
CA GLU A 118 -2.38 -3.35 -19.50
C GLU A 118 -2.38 -1.93 -20.01
N ARG A 119 -3.37 -1.12 -19.63
CA ARG A 119 -3.40 0.30 -19.95
C ARG A 119 -2.20 1.04 -19.34
N THR A 120 -1.85 0.70 -18.11
CA THR A 120 -0.69 1.30 -17.45
C THR A 120 0.59 0.92 -18.17
N LEU A 121 0.74 -0.35 -18.57
CA LEU A 121 1.90 -0.77 -19.35
C LEU A 121 2.01 0.00 -20.64
N ALA A 122 0.92 0.15 -21.39
CA ALA A 122 0.91 0.90 -22.65
C ALA A 122 1.32 2.34 -22.45
N ARG A 123 0.82 2.97 -21.41
CA ARG A 123 1.15 4.36 -21.08
C ARG A 123 2.63 4.52 -20.70
N LEU A 124 3.15 3.60 -19.89
CA LEU A 124 4.55 3.64 -19.46
C LEU A 124 5.52 3.30 -20.59
N ALA A 125 5.15 2.42 -21.50
CA ALA A 125 5.98 2.02 -22.62
C ALA A 125 5.97 3.03 -23.77
N GLY A 126 4.93 3.85 -23.84
CA GLY A 126 4.72 4.85 -24.89
C GLY A 126 5.48 6.18 -24.67
#